data_61ab7ebf1607f8d863a347b22e0993d3
#
_entry.id   61ab7ebf1607f8d863a347b22e0993d3
#
_cell.length_a   1.000
_cell.length_b   1.000
_cell.length_c   1.000
_cell.angle_alpha   90.00
_cell.angle_beta   90.00
_cell.angle_gamma   90.00
#
_symmetry.space_group_name_H-M   'P 1'
#
loop_
_entity.id
_entity.type
_entity.pdbx_description
1 polymer ?
#
loop_
_entity_poly.entity_id
_entity_poly.type
_entity_poly.pdbx_seq_one_letter_code
_entity_poly.pdbx_strand_id
1 'polypeptide(L)'
;KKKGNILCVIFSVGDNFLGGRDIDRAIVEVIKQKIKGKASDAKLGIFVSSMKEDLSNNNAITQHLIPVEGGVEVVDLTSDELDAIVAPFSARAVEVFKTGLDNFYPDPVIAVMTGGAGALFKVRSDVANFPQISKVMFDSTDFRCSVACGAKVYCDILAGNSGLRLVDTLTNTLTDEVVDFQPVVI
;
A
#
# COMPACT_ATOMS: atom_id res chain seq x y z
N LYS A 1 2.13 -16.22 -9.47
CA LYS A 1 2.95 -16.65 -10.63
C LYS A 1 2.05 -16.96 -11.81
N LYS A 2 2.40 -16.48 -13.01
CA LYS A 2 1.66 -16.79 -14.25
C LYS A 2 2.41 -17.89 -15.01
N LYS A 3 1.72 -18.97 -15.37
CA LYS A 3 2.22 -20.01 -16.26
C LYS A 3 1.18 -20.24 -17.38
N GLY A 4 1.45 -19.74 -18.57
CA GLY A 4 0.45 -19.73 -19.65
C GLY A 4 -0.77 -18.89 -19.22
N ASN A 5 -1.94 -19.49 -19.19
CA ASN A 5 -3.19 -18.86 -18.78
C ASN A 5 -3.55 -19.09 -17.30
N ILE A 6 -2.64 -19.62 -16.50
CA ILE A 6 -2.88 -19.91 -15.07
C ILE A 6 -2.19 -18.84 -14.23
N LEU A 7 -2.93 -18.22 -13.33
CA LEU A 7 -2.46 -17.36 -12.27
C LEU A 7 -2.50 -18.17 -10.98
N CYS A 8 -1.37 -18.27 -10.28
CA CYS A 8 -1.30 -18.94 -8.99
C CYS A 8 -0.93 -17.92 -7.91
N VAL A 9 -1.71 -17.84 -6.85
CA VAL A 9 -1.29 -17.22 -5.60
C VAL A 9 -0.37 -18.24 -4.91
N ILE A 10 0.86 -17.84 -4.61
CA ILE A 10 1.87 -18.74 -4.01
C ILE A 10 1.86 -18.57 -2.49
N PHE A 11 1.73 -17.33 -2.03
CA PHE A 11 1.63 -16.99 -0.62
C PHE A 11 0.95 -15.63 -0.47
N SER A 12 0.46 -15.35 0.72
CA SER A 12 -0.03 -14.05 1.14
C SER A 12 0.53 -13.74 2.52
N VAL A 13 1.13 -12.58 2.67
CA VAL A 13 1.66 -12.07 3.94
C VAL A 13 1.22 -10.62 4.11
N GLY A 14 1.07 -10.19 5.35
CA GLY A 14 0.63 -8.83 5.64
C GLY A 14 0.85 -8.45 7.09
N ASP A 15 0.66 -7.17 7.37
CA ASP A 15 0.66 -6.60 8.69
C ASP A 15 -0.63 -5.80 8.89
N ASN A 16 -1.49 -6.27 9.78
CA ASN A 16 -2.80 -5.68 10.04
C ASN A 16 -2.73 -4.30 10.72
N PHE A 17 -1.55 -3.94 11.23
CA PHE A 17 -1.29 -2.69 11.95
C PHE A 17 -0.34 -1.78 11.16
N LEU A 18 -0.30 -1.92 9.84
CA LEU A 18 0.52 -1.12 8.95
C LEU A 18 -0.31 -0.66 7.75
N GLY A 19 -0.59 0.64 7.69
CA GLY A 19 -1.38 1.17 6.59
C GLY A 19 -1.33 2.69 6.48
N GLY A 20 -2.04 3.22 5.49
CA GLY A 20 -2.11 4.66 5.24
C GLY A 20 -2.61 5.47 6.44
N ARG A 21 -3.48 4.90 7.28
CA ARG A 21 -3.97 5.56 8.50
C ARG A 21 -2.90 5.77 9.56
N ASP A 22 -1.92 4.87 9.64
CA ASP A 22 -0.82 5.00 10.61
C ASP A 22 0.13 6.10 10.16
N ILE A 23 0.38 6.20 8.86
CA ILE A 23 1.11 7.31 8.24
C ILE A 23 0.36 8.63 8.46
N ASP A 24 -0.96 8.67 8.24
CA ASP A 24 -1.78 9.86 8.46
C ASP A 24 -1.69 10.34 9.91
N ARG A 25 -1.74 9.43 10.90
CA ARG A 25 -1.56 9.77 12.32
C ARG A 25 -0.17 10.36 12.59
N ALA A 26 0.87 9.78 12.02
CA ALA A 26 2.23 10.32 12.19
C ALA A 26 2.36 11.73 11.59
N ILE A 27 1.75 11.99 10.44
CA ILE A 27 1.73 13.33 9.85
C ILE A 27 0.92 14.30 10.74
N VAL A 28 -0.22 13.88 11.29
CA VAL A 28 -1.01 14.70 12.24
C VAL A 28 -0.15 15.14 13.41
N GLU A 29 0.67 14.28 13.99
CA GLU A 29 1.55 14.64 15.09
C GLU A 29 2.63 15.67 14.69
N VAL A 30 3.15 15.58 13.47
CA VAL A 30 4.08 16.60 12.94
C VAL A 30 3.36 17.93 12.72
N ILE A 31 2.16 17.92 12.15
CA ILE A 31 1.37 19.14 11.94
C ILE A 31 1.03 19.81 13.27
N LYS A 32 0.68 19.05 14.32
CA LYS A 32 0.44 19.60 15.66
C LYS A 32 1.64 20.36 16.23
N GLN A 33 2.85 19.95 15.89
CA GLN A 33 4.07 20.64 16.31
C GLN A 33 4.32 21.95 15.51
N LYS A 34 3.78 22.05 14.30
CA LYS A 34 3.92 23.23 13.44
C LYS A 34 2.87 24.29 13.74
N ILE A 35 1.71 23.95 14.25
CA ILE A 35 0.63 24.89 14.58
C ILE A 35 0.77 25.38 16.02
N LYS A 36 0.37 26.64 16.24
CA LYS A 36 0.32 27.26 17.60
C LYS A 36 -1.04 27.12 18.25
N GLY A 37 -2.10 27.22 17.44
CA GLY A 37 -3.48 27.02 17.89
C GLY A 37 -3.83 25.54 17.99
N LYS A 38 -4.88 25.22 18.78
CA LYS A 38 -5.36 23.86 18.91
C LYS A 38 -6.26 23.47 17.73
N ALA A 39 -6.09 22.27 17.22
CA ALA A 39 -6.99 21.64 16.27
C ALA A 39 -7.21 20.18 16.64
N SER A 40 -8.41 19.65 16.39
CA SER A 40 -8.70 18.23 16.66
C SER A 40 -8.08 17.33 15.59
N ASP A 41 -7.71 16.11 15.96
CA ASP A 41 -7.15 15.12 15.05
C ASP A 41 -8.06 14.82 13.86
N ALA A 42 -9.37 14.80 14.08
CA ALA A 42 -10.34 14.58 13.02
C ALA A 42 -10.30 15.70 11.96
N LYS A 43 -10.12 16.96 12.38
CA LYS A 43 -9.96 18.08 11.45
C LYS A 43 -8.63 18.01 10.72
N LEU A 44 -7.54 17.74 11.45
CA LEU A 44 -6.21 17.62 10.85
C LEU A 44 -6.16 16.49 9.84
N GLY A 45 -6.80 15.36 10.12
CA GLY A 45 -6.80 14.18 9.23
C GLY A 45 -7.33 14.48 7.83
N ILE A 46 -8.27 15.41 7.68
CA ILE A 46 -8.79 15.83 6.36
C ILE A 46 -7.67 16.48 5.54
N PHE A 47 -6.94 17.42 6.14
CA PHE A 47 -5.85 18.14 5.46
C PHE A 47 -4.64 17.22 5.21
N VAL A 48 -4.30 16.37 6.14
CA VAL A 48 -3.20 15.40 6.02
C VAL A 48 -3.39 14.49 4.81
N SER A 49 -4.59 13.99 4.58
CA SER A 49 -4.86 13.15 3.41
C SER A 49 -4.59 13.91 2.10
N SER A 50 -5.04 15.17 2.02
CA SER A 50 -4.79 16.02 0.85
C SER A 50 -3.29 16.35 0.70
N MET A 51 -2.60 16.73 1.77
CA MET A 51 -1.16 17.00 1.75
C MET A 51 -0.36 15.80 1.25
N LYS A 52 -0.69 14.61 1.73
CA LYS A 52 -0.04 13.37 1.30
C LYS A 52 -0.28 13.09 -0.18
N GLU A 53 -1.49 13.32 -0.69
CA GLU A 53 -1.79 13.16 -2.11
C GLU A 53 -1.04 14.18 -2.97
N ASP A 54 -1.01 15.45 -2.57
CA ASP A 54 -0.29 16.50 -3.29
C ASP A 54 1.20 16.16 -3.43
N LEU A 55 1.85 15.72 -2.35
CA LEU A 55 3.26 15.34 -2.36
C LEU A 55 3.51 14.03 -3.12
N SER A 56 2.55 13.12 -3.15
CA SER A 56 2.64 11.89 -3.95
C SER A 56 2.61 12.16 -5.47
N ASN A 57 2.10 13.32 -5.87
CA ASN A 57 2.03 13.78 -7.27
C ASN A 57 3.29 14.57 -7.70
N ASN A 58 4.44 14.32 -7.08
CA ASN A 58 5.75 14.94 -7.37
C ASN A 58 5.86 16.44 -7.01
N ASN A 59 5.01 16.96 -6.14
CA ASN A 59 5.19 18.28 -5.58
C ASN A 59 6.31 18.23 -4.52
N ALA A 60 7.20 19.21 -4.53
CA ALA A 60 8.27 19.30 -3.53
C ALA A 60 7.77 19.81 -2.17
N ILE A 61 6.68 20.59 -2.18
CA ILE A 61 6.06 21.18 -1.02
C ILE A 61 4.55 21.33 -1.25
N THR A 62 3.76 21.17 -0.19
CA THR A 62 2.34 21.50 -0.15
C THR A 62 2.06 22.45 0.99
N GLN A 63 1.09 23.35 0.83
CA GLN A 63 0.66 24.32 1.85
C GLN A 63 -0.85 24.29 2.01
N HIS A 64 -1.31 24.24 3.26
CA HIS A 64 -2.73 24.25 3.58
C HIS A 64 -3.05 25.27 4.65
N LEU A 65 -4.24 25.86 4.54
CA LEU A 65 -4.83 26.73 5.54
C LEU A 65 -5.61 25.86 6.54
N ILE A 66 -5.09 25.72 7.74
CA ILE A 66 -5.66 24.86 8.78
C ILE A 66 -6.43 25.72 9.80
N PRO A 67 -7.73 25.49 9.97
CA PRO A 67 -8.51 26.15 11.01
C PRO A 67 -8.08 25.65 12.40
N VAL A 68 -7.66 26.57 13.24
CA VAL A 68 -7.25 26.32 14.63
C VAL A 68 -8.11 27.15 15.59
N GLU A 69 -7.99 26.88 16.88
CA GLU A 69 -8.61 27.73 17.89
C GLU A 69 -8.05 29.15 17.79
N GLY A 70 -8.93 30.10 17.53
CA GLY A 70 -8.56 31.53 17.40
C GLY A 70 -8.24 32.00 15.99
N GLY A 71 -8.34 31.15 14.95
CA GLY A 71 -8.11 31.60 13.58
C GLY A 71 -7.76 30.51 12.59
N VAL A 72 -6.90 30.87 11.65
CA VAL A 72 -6.39 29.98 10.59
C VAL A 72 -4.87 30.12 10.55
N GLU A 73 -4.17 29.00 10.46
CA GLU A 73 -2.72 28.97 10.29
C GLU A 73 -2.33 28.33 8.96
N VAL A 74 -1.27 28.83 8.35
CA VAL A 74 -0.65 28.23 7.16
C VAL A 74 0.30 27.17 7.63
N VAL A 75 0.15 25.95 7.13
CA VAL A 75 1.06 24.84 7.41
C VAL A 75 1.57 24.30 6.10
N ASP A 76 2.86 24.13 6.02
CA ASP A 76 3.55 23.48 4.93
C ASP A 76 4.06 22.10 5.34
N LEU A 77 4.17 21.24 4.35
CA LEU A 77 4.82 19.93 4.44
C LEU A 77 5.65 19.73 3.18
N THR A 78 6.91 19.33 3.34
CA THR A 78 7.81 19.06 2.21
C THR A 78 7.84 17.56 1.89
N SER A 79 8.28 17.22 0.68
CA SER A 79 8.51 15.82 0.29
C SER A 79 9.54 15.14 1.19
N ASP A 80 10.59 15.84 1.58
CA ASP A 80 11.63 15.30 2.47
C ASP A 80 11.10 15.01 3.87
N GLU A 81 10.26 15.91 4.41
CA GLU A 81 9.57 15.66 5.69
C GLU A 81 8.62 14.47 5.59
N LEU A 82 7.85 14.37 4.52
CA LEU A 82 6.96 13.24 4.29
C LEU A 82 7.77 11.93 4.20
N ASP A 83 8.86 11.91 3.44
CA ASP A 83 9.71 10.74 3.30
C ASP A 83 10.33 10.33 4.66
N ALA A 84 10.76 11.29 5.48
CA ALA A 84 11.23 11.01 6.83
C ALA A 84 10.15 10.41 7.74
N ILE A 85 8.91 10.90 7.66
CA ILE A 85 7.76 10.36 8.40
C ILE A 85 7.43 8.95 7.92
N VAL A 86 7.47 8.72 6.60
CA VAL A 86 7.11 7.43 5.98
C VAL A 86 8.18 6.37 6.18
N ALA A 87 9.45 6.75 6.34
CA ALA A 87 10.58 5.84 6.40
C ALA A 87 10.41 4.65 7.37
N PRO A 88 9.98 4.81 8.64
CA PRO A 88 9.80 3.68 9.55
C PRO A 88 8.68 2.73 9.10
N PHE A 89 7.61 3.24 8.51
CA PHE A 89 6.50 2.43 7.98
C PHE A 89 6.93 1.66 6.72
N SER A 90 7.70 2.31 5.86
CA SER A 90 8.28 1.70 4.66
C SER A 90 9.25 0.57 5.01
N ALA A 91 10.14 0.79 5.97
CA ALA A 91 11.07 -0.22 6.44
C ALA A 91 10.34 -1.47 6.98
N ARG A 92 9.26 -1.27 7.75
CA ARG A 92 8.42 -2.35 8.25
C ARG A 92 7.69 -3.09 7.13
N ALA A 93 7.18 -2.38 6.12
CA ALA A 93 6.54 -2.97 4.95
C ALA A 93 7.54 -3.84 4.14
N VAL A 94 8.75 -3.34 3.93
CA VAL A 94 9.82 -4.09 3.25
C VAL A 94 10.21 -5.35 4.03
N GLU A 95 10.23 -5.31 5.37
CA GLU A 95 10.54 -6.49 6.18
C GLU A 95 9.46 -7.58 6.07
N VAL A 96 8.17 -7.19 6.07
CA VAL A 96 7.06 -8.12 5.82
C VAL A 96 7.20 -8.76 4.43
N PHE A 97 7.48 -7.94 3.43
CA PHE A 97 7.67 -8.39 2.05
C PHE A 97 8.85 -9.34 1.91
N LYS A 98 9.99 -8.99 2.53
CA LYS A 98 11.19 -9.83 2.59
C LYS A 98 10.89 -11.19 3.20
N THR A 99 10.23 -11.22 4.34
CA THR A 99 9.85 -12.47 5.02
C THR A 99 9.06 -13.38 4.09
N GLY A 100 8.12 -12.82 3.31
CA GLY A 100 7.36 -13.58 2.33
C GLY A 100 8.23 -14.13 1.19
N LEU A 101 9.11 -13.32 0.62
CA LEU A 101 9.97 -13.74 -0.49
C LEU A 101 10.99 -14.76 -0.05
N ASP A 102 11.69 -14.55 1.05
CA ASP A 102 12.74 -15.45 1.54
C ASP A 102 12.18 -16.83 1.89
N ASN A 103 10.97 -16.90 2.43
CA ASN A 103 10.36 -18.16 2.83
C ASN A 103 9.66 -18.91 1.71
N PHE A 104 9.11 -18.18 0.72
CA PHE A 104 8.19 -18.79 -0.24
C PHE A 104 8.62 -18.65 -1.71
N TYR A 105 9.50 -17.70 -2.03
CA TYR A 105 9.87 -17.46 -3.42
C TYR A 105 11.27 -16.86 -3.58
N PRO A 106 12.29 -17.70 -3.85
CA PRO A 106 13.69 -17.25 -3.95
C PRO A 106 14.05 -16.54 -5.27
N ASP A 107 13.26 -16.72 -6.33
CA ASP A 107 13.56 -16.15 -7.65
C ASP A 107 13.31 -14.63 -7.70
N PRO A 108 13.98 -13.90 -8.61
CA PRO A 108 13.67 -12.48 -8.84
C PRO A 108 12.21 -12.26 -9.27
N VAL A 109 11.58 -11.25 -8.70
CA VAL A 109 10.18 -10.92 -8.91
C VAL A 109 9.97 -9.51 -9.45
N ILE A 110 8.80 -9.26 -10.02
CA ILE A 110 8.30 -7.92 -10.36
C ILE A 110 7.35 -7.50 -9.25
N ALA A 111 7.61 -6.38 -8.61
CA ALA A 111 6.69 -5.79 -7.66
C ALA A 111 5.65 -4.94 -8.40
N VAL A 112 4.38 -5.25 -8.24
CA VAL A 112 3.26 -4.43 -8.73
C VAL A 112 2.68 -3.69 -7.53
N MET A 113 2.90 -2.37 -7.49
CA MET A 113 2.43 -1.52 -6.40
C MET A 113 1.04 -0.98 -6.73
N THR A 114 0.16 -1.01 -5.75
CA THR A 114 -1.21 -0.48 -5.88
C THR A 114 -1.70 0.15 -4.58
N GLY A 115 -2.80 0.88 -4.65
CA GLY A 115 -3.36 1.58 -3.50
C GLY A 115 -2.58 2.85 -3.11
N GLY A 116 -3.15 3.65 -2.21
CA GLY A 116 -2.61 4.96 -1.84
C GLY A 116 -1.20 4.92 -1.23
N ALA A 117 -0.87 3.90 -0.44
CA ALA A 117 0.48 3.75 0.12
C ALA A 117 1.51 3.39 -0.97
N GLY A 118 1.10 2.68 -2.03
CA GLY A 118 1.94 2.41 -3.20
C GLY A 118 2.28 3.65 -4.01
N ALA A 119 1.52 4.74 -3.88
CA ALA A 119 1.80 6.02 -4.51
C ALA A 119 2.95 6.80 -3.83
N LEU A 120 3.30 6.48 -2.59
CA LEU A 120 4.36 7.15 -1.87
C LEU A 120 5.73 6.82 -2.46
N PHE A 121 6.50 7.86 -2.81
CA PHE A 121 7.82 7.71 -3.44
C PHE A 121 8.76 6.86 -2.57
N LYS A 122 8.83 7.18 -1.26
CA LYS A 122 9.69 6.45 -0.30
C LYS A 122 9.43 4.96 -0.29
N VAL A 123 8.16 4.54 -0.25
CA VAL A 123 7.78 3.11 -0.26
C VAL A 123 8.21 2.42 -1.56
N ARG A 124 7.96 3.06 -2.71
CA ARG A 124 8.39 2.51 -4.01
C ARG A 124 9.90 2.39 -4.14
N SER A 125 10.63 3.41 -3.67
CA SER A 125 12.09 3.43 -3.68
C SER A 125 12.68 2.32 -2.81
N ASP A 126 12.15 2.14 -1.60
CA ASP A 126 12.64 1.11 -0.68
C ASP A 126 12.35 -0.31 -1.21
N VAL A 127 11.18 -0.53 -1.81
CA VAL A 127 10.85 -1.80 -2.49
C VAL A 127 11.78 -2.02 -3.68
N ALA A 128 12.06 -0.98 -4.48
CA ALA A 128 12.94 -1.09 -5.65
C ALA A 128 14.38 -1.46 -5.27
N ASN A 129 14.83 -1.06 -4.10
CA ASN A 129 16.18 -1.35 -3.59
C ASN A 129 16.31 -2.78 -3.03
N PHE A 130 15.22 -3.54 -2.93
CA PHE A 130 15.29 -4.91 -2.44
C PHE A 130 15.90 -5.84 -3.51
N PRO A 131 16.93 -6.64 -3.18
CA PRO A 131 17.73 -7.38 -4.17
C PRO A 131 16.95 -8.34 -5.07
N GLN A 132 15.84 -8.91 -4.56
CA GLN A 132 15.01 -9.83 -5.33
C GLN A 132 14.02 -9.12 -6.27
N ILE A 133 13.92 -7.78 -6.20
CA ILE A 133 13.03 -7.01 -7.08
C ILE A 133 13.76 -6.68 -8.37
N SER A 134 13.34 -7.30 -9.46
CA SER A 134 13.85 -7.01 -10.80
C SER A 134 13.23 -5.75 -11.42
N LYS A 135 12.01 -5.40 -11.02
CA LYS A 135 11.26 -4.24 -11.51
C LYS A 135 10.13 -3.87 -10.55
N VAL A 136 9.93 -2.58 -10.35
CA VAL A 136 8.73 -2.03 -9.72
C VAL A 136 7.81 -1.47 -10.82
N MET A 137 6.54 -1.83 -10.76
CA MET A 137 5.48 -1.30 -11.63
C MET A 137 4.47 -0.58 -10.75
N PHE A 138 4.14 0.64 -11.14
CA PHE A 138 3.12 1.46 -10.51
C PHE A 138 2.38 2.24 -11.60
N ASP A 139 1.06 2.11 -11.64
CA ASP A 139 0.23 2.90 -12.53
C ASP A 139 -0.36 4.07 -11.75
N SER A 140 0.13 5.28 -12.02
CA SER A 140 -0.29 6.50 -11.35
C SER A 140 -1.73 6.92 -11.70
N THR A 141 -2.29 6.39 -12.78
CA THR A 141 -3.64 6.75 -13.23
C THR A 141 -4.72 5.87 -12.61
N ASP A 142 -4.42 4.58 -12.41
CA ASP A 142 -5.42 3.55 -12.07
C ASP A 142 -5.21 2.87 -10.71
N PHE A 143 -4.18 3.26 -9.94
CA PHE A 143 -3.86 2.59 -8.67
C PHE A 143 -5.01 2.54 -7.66
N ARG A 144 -5.94 3.50 -7.72
CA ARG A 144 -7.14 3.54 -6.84
C ARG A 144 -8.22 2.56 -7.29
N CYS A 145 -8.26 2.22 -8.58
CA CYS A 145 -9.26 1.33 -9.18
C CYS A 145 -8.75 -0.09 -9.38
N SER A 146 -7.46 -0.35 -9.14
CA SER A 146 -6.81 -1.64 -9.42
C SER A 146 -7.53 -2.83 -8.79
N VAL A 147 -8.00 -2.69 -7.55
CA VAL A 147 -8.74 -3.76 -6.85
C VAL A 147 -10.10 -4.02 -7.52
N ALA A 148 -10.84 -2.96 -7.87
CA ALA A 148 -12.12 -3.09 -8.56
C ALA A 148 -11.96 -3.69 -9.96
N CYS A 149 -10.93 -3.28 -10.69
CA CYS A 149 -10.58 -3.86 -12.00
C CYS A 149 -10.20 -5.34 -11.85
N GLY A 150 -9.42 -5.69 -10.83
CA GLY A 150 -9.07 -7.07 -10.52
C GLY A 150 -10.30 -7.92 -10.17
N ALA A 151 -11.22 -7.40 -9.38
CA ALA A 151 -12.48 -8.06 -9.04
C ALA A 151 -13.33 -8.34 -10.30
N LYS A 152 -13.39 -7.38 -11.24
CA LYS A 152 -14.06 -7.61 -12.54
C LYS A 152 -13.43 -8.78 -13.30
N VAL A 153 -12.10 -8.80 -13.42
CA VAL A 153 -11.39 -9.91 -14.09
C VAL A 153 -11.68 -11.24 -13.39
N TYR A 154 -11.74 -11.24 -12.06
CA TYR A 154 -12.08 -12.42 -11.29
C TYR A 154 -13.52 -12.91 -11.56
N CYS A 155 -14.49 -11.99 -11.62
CA CYS A 155 -15.86 -12.33 -12.02
C CYS A 155 -15.94 -12.93 -13.45
N ASP A 156 -15.17 -12.38 -14.39
CA ASP A 156 -15.10 -12.92 -15.76
C ASP A 156 -14.50 -14.35 -15.78
N ILE A 157 -13.52 -14.64 -14.91
CA ILE A 157 -12.95 -15.98 -14.73
C ILE A 157 -14.03 -16.95 -14.20
N LEU A 158 -14.74 -16.56 -13.14
CA LEU A 158 -15.79 -17.40 -12.53
C LEU A 158 -16.95 -17.65 -13.49
N ALA A 159 -17.32 -16.69 -14.30
CA ALA A 159 -18.37 -16.81 -15.31
C ALA A 159 -17.95 -17.60 -16.57
N GLY A 160 -16.68 -18.03 -16.66
CA GLY A 160 -16.15 -18.71 -17.84
C GLY A 160 -15.95 -17.81 -19.07
N ASN A 161 -16.03 -16.50 -18.89
CA ASN A 161 -15.86 -15.49 -19.96
C ASN A 161 -14.39 -15.14 -20.20
N SER A 162 -13.46 -15.71 -19.42
CA SER A 162 -12.02 -15.47 -19.51
C SER A 162 -11.28 -16.78 -19.81
N GLY A 163 -10.28 -16.73 -20.68
CA GLY A 163 -9.35 -17.86 -20.86
C GLY A 163 -8.35 -18.03 -19.71
N LEU A 164 -8.39 -17.15 -18.69
CA LEU A 164 -7.54 -17.24 -17.49
C LEU A 164 -8.14 -18.19 -16.47
N ARG A 165 -7.27 -18.82 -15.68
CA ARG A 165 -7.64 -19.58 -14.47
C ARG A 165 -6.87 -19.00 -13.29
N LEU A 166 -7.55 -18.87 -12.15
CA LEU A 166 -6.93 -18.49 -10.88
C LEU A 166 -6.87 -19.72 -9.97
N VAL A 167 -5.68 -19.98 -9.44
CA VAL A 167 -5.45 -20.92 -8.35
C VAL A 167 -5.04 -20.09 -7.15
N ASP A 168 -5.89 -20.06 -6.14
CA ASP A 168 -5.65 -19.31 -4.91
C ASP A 168 -5.22 -20.24 -3.77
N THR A 169 -4.54 -19.67 -2.78
CA THR A 169 -4.18 -20.34 -1.54
C THR A 169 -5.06 -19.79 -0.42
N LEU A 170 -5.49 -20.67 0.48
CA LEU A 170 -6.16 -20.23 1.69
C LEU A 170 -5.17 -19.39 2.54
N THR A 171 -5.57 -18.18 2.88
CA THR A 171 -4.77 -17.26 3.70
C THR A 171 -4.81 -17.62 5.18
N ASN A 172 -5.75 -18.46 5.61
CA ASN A 172 -5.90 -18.94 6.98
C ASN A 172 -5.79 -20.47 7.00
N THR A 173 -5.00 -20.98 7.94
CA THR A 173 -4.99 -22.41 8.25
C THR A 173 -6.35 -22.76 8.87
N LEU A 174 -7.15 -23.56 8.19
CA LEU A 174 -8.30 -24.17 8.81
C LEU A 174 -7.79 -25.23 9.79
N THR A 175 -8.03 -25.03 11.08
CA THR A 175 -7.51 -25.89 12.16
C THR A 175 -8.39 -27.11 12.43
N ASP A 176 -9.35 -27.43 11.59
CA ASP A 176 -10.09 -28.68 11.69
C ASP A 176 -9.56 -29.71 10.70
N GLU A 177 -9.42 -30.93 11.19
CA GLU A 177 -8.91 -32.13 10.53
C GLU A 177 -9.34 -32.26 9.06
N VAL A 178 -8.58 -31.72 8.14
CA VAL A 178 -8.71 -32.06 6.72
C VAL A 178 -7.57 -32.95 6.35
N VAL A 179 -7.85 -34.20 6.34
CA VAL A 179 -7.03 -35.22 5.67
C VAL A 179 -7.24 -35.00 4.16
N ASP A 180 -6.17 -34.73 3.42
CA ASP A 180 -6.12 -34.53 1.98
C ASP A 180 -6.67 -33.20 1.44
N PHE A 181 -5.80 -32.20 1.38
CA PHE A 181 -6.01 -31.00 0.58
C PHE A 181 -5.74 -31.29 -0.90
N GLN A 182 -6.80 -31.53 -1.66
CA GLN A 182 -6.74 -31.39 -3.12
C GLN A 182 -6.95 -29.91 -3.46
N PRO A 183 -6.10 -29.26 -4.26
CA PRO A 183 -6.34 -27.90 -4.67
C PRO A 183 -7.66 -27.83 -5.42
N VAL A 184 -8.61 -27.07 -4.88
CA VAL A 184 -9.85 -26.77 -5.58
C VAL A 184 -9.51 -25.87 -6.75
N VAL A 185 -9.58 -26.42 -7.96
CA VAL A 185 -9.52 -25.63 -9.20
C VAL A 185 -10.92 -25.10 -9.41
N ILE A 186 -11.13 -23.81 -9.15
CA ILE A 186 -12.35 -23.08 -9.49
C ILE A 186 -12.23 -22.54 -10.91
#